data_016ddb74c8938f932b769d9fd24049db
#
_entry.id   016ddb74c8938f932b769d9fd24049db
#
_cell.length_a   1.000
_cell.length_b   1.000
_cell.length_c   1.000
_cell.angle_alpha   90.00
_cell.angle_beta   90.00
_cell.angle_gamma   90.00
#
_symmetry.space_group_name_H-M   'P 1'
#
loop_
_entity.id
_entity.type
_entity.pdbx_description
1 polymer ?
#
loop_
_entity_poly.entity_id
_entity_poly.type
_entity_poly.pdbx_seq_one_letter_code
_entity_poly.pdbx_strand_id
1 'polypeptide(L)'
;MKKKWMGALLSATMVASLFAGCGKTTGSTQGESVQKTSIGTDNSSQGNVVTDDFTGKDPQLSKKIKILTIWAEDNDNGILLNKICEDYKKNVNPNFEWEYEMVSSDNLQQKIATLVASNDLPDLFAYEAGAPLVTLIDSDKVVNISDELERIGVTSYLNEGAVELLKGLSGTDDLYDLPLGLNVEGFWYNKELFQQAGCDVPTTWDEFEEVLEKLNAAGIQPLITGGSDKWPATRLINAYAVRTLGNDVMTKTANGDLLYTDKGLVAAADKIGEWAEKGYFGQGITTVDSNTAGSMLMSGKAAIFYNGSWFTQNLTDETQNPAGEDGIGFFNIPIEDEKISSAKSYSMNCGNILCFDKSKYDDATAWFLKYYCENMGNLAMEELGTVKGYTYTTKAEEMDSYTKLVLDEINKSTEGFAWWEAKMPSEISKIAQENVQSLLNGDITGEAYMQSIQDVYDLNSK
;
A
#
# COMPACT_ATOMS: atom_id res chain seq x y z
N MET A 1 -18.09 31.57 33.94
CA MET A 1 -19.27 30.87 33.46
C MET A 1 -18.83 29.66 32.66
N LYS A 2 -18.99 28.49 33.26
CA LYS A 2 -18.50 27.23 32.69
C LYS A 2 -19.52 26.71 31.68
N LYS A 3 -19.18 26.54 30.41
CA LYS A 3 -19.93 25.72 29.47
C LYS A 3 -19.28 24.35 29.37
N LYS A 4 -19.95 23.35 29.93
CA LYS A 4 -19.66 21.94 29.73
C LYS A 4 -20.10 21.58 28.31
N TRP A 5 -19.18 21.03 27.55
CA TRP A 5 -19.51 20.24 26.37
C TRP A 5 -19.50 18.78 26.78
N MET A 6 -20.62 18.12 26.63
CA MET A 6 -20.76 16.68 26.69
C MET A 6 -20.40 16.17 25.29
N GLY A 7 -19.23 15.59 25.16
CA GLY A 7 -18.89 14.80 23.99
C GLY A 7 -19.47 13.39 24.18
N ALA A 8 -20.28 12.97 23.22
CA ALA A 8 -20.77 11.60 23.15
C ALA A 8 -19.60 10.69 22.80
N LEU A 9 -19.32 9.71 23.68
CA LEU A 9 -18.51 8.53 23.36
C LEU A 9 -19.27 7.73 22.28
N LEU A 10 -18.76 7.75 21.07
CA LEU A 10 -18.96 6.65 20.13
C LEU A 10 -17.61 5.90 20.07
N SER A 11 -17.56 4.80 20.79
CA SER A 11 -16.51 3.81 20.69
C SER A 11 -16.49 3.24 19.27
N ALA A 12 -15.47 3.60 18.49
CA ALA A 12 -15.19 2.96 17.22
C ALA A 12 -14.58 1.57 17.47
N THR A 13 -15.44 0.59 17.70
CA THR A 13 -15.12 -0.82 17.49
C THR A 13 -15.56 -1.17 16.07
N MET A 14 -14.70 -0.92 15.10
CA MET A 14 -14.93 -1.32 13.72
C MET A 14 -13.61 -1.58 13.00
N VAL A 15 -12.99 -2.69 13.31
CA VAL A 15 -12.08 -3.39 12.40
C VAL A 15 -12.32 -4.92 12.40
N ALA A 16 -13.33 -5.40 13.12
CA ALA A 16 -13.60 -6.83 13.27
C ALA A 16 -14.91 -7.25 12.60
N SER A 17 -15.16 -6.86 11.35
CA SER A 17 -16.36 -7.33 10.64
C SER A 17 -16.23 -7.40 9.11
N LEU A 18 -15.05 -7.68 8.62
CA LEU A 18 -14.89 -7.88 7.17
C LEU A 18 -15.35 -9.26 6.66
N PHE A 19 -15.69 -10.21 7.53
CA PHE A 19 -16.25 -11.50 7.08
C PHE A 19 -17.08 -12.19 8.16
N ALA A 20 -18.35 -11.82 8.42
CA ALA A 20 -19.32 -12.74 9.00
C ALA A 20 -20.76 -12.24 8.80
N GLY A 21 -21.34 -12.55 7.67
CA GLY A 21 -22.79 -12.62 7.52
C GLY A 21 -23.27 -13.97 8.00
N CYS A 22 -24.01 -14.04 9.10
CA CYS A 22 -24.82 -15.21 9.43
C CYS A 22 -26.04 -14.81 10.25
N GLY A 23 -27.18 -14.80 9.58
CA GLY A 23 -28.51 -14.75 10.19
C GLY A 23 -28.85 -16.09 10.84
N LYS A 24 -29.39 -16.02 12.06
CA LYS A 24 -29.98 -17.17 12.76
C LYS A 24 -31.37 -17.44 12.22
N THR A 25 -31.62 -18.66 11.77
CA THR A 25 -32.93 -19.34 11.91
C THR A 25 -32.71 -20.84 12.08
N THR A 26 -33.45 -21.38 13.03
CA THR A 26 -33.48 -22.76 13.50
C THR A 26 -34.05 -23.73 12.48
N GLY A 27 -33.42 -24.93 12.36
CA GLY A 27 -34.13 -26.17 11.98
C GLY A 27 -33.52 -27.00 10.84
N SER A 28 -32.99 -28.16 11.23
CA SER A 28 -32.84 -29.47 10.56
C SER A 28 -31.94 -29.61 9.31
N THR A 29 -30.84 -30.34 9.54
CA THR A 29 -30.20 -31.40 8.72
C THR A 29 -30.38 -31.42 7.20
N GLN A 30 -29.30 -31.08 6.49
CA GLN A 30 -28.63 -31.90 5.46
C GLN A 30 -27.43 -31.14 4.93
N GLY A 31 -26.32 -31.85 4.67
CA GLY A 31 -25.04 -31.26 4.37
C GLY A 31 -25.05 -30.45 3.07
N GLU A 32 -24.53 -29.26 3.15
CA GLU A 32 -24.12 -28.48 2.00
C GLU A 32 -22.75 -27.86 2.27
N SER A 33 -21.91 -28.02 1.28
CA SER A 33 -20.55 -27.57 1.19
C SER A 33 -20.44 -26.06 1.44
N VAL A 34 -19.51 -25.67 2.32
CA VAL A 34 -19.08 -24.29 2.50
C VAL A 34 -18.52 -23.78 1.16
N GLN A 35 -19.25 -22.90 0.52
CA GLN A 35 -18.80 -22.18 -0.65
C GLN A 35 -17.68 -21.21 -0.22
N LYS A 36 -16.46 -21.50 -0.66
CA LYS A 36 -15.34 -20.57 -0.65
C LYS A 36 -15.70 -19.36 -1.51
N THR A 37 -15.76 -18.20 -0.91
CA THR A 37 -15.78 -16.95 -1.68
C THR A 37 -14.38 -16.73 -2.24
N SER A 38 -14.17 -17.19 -3.47
CA SER A 38 -12.98 -16.83 -4.24
C SER A 38 -13.14 -15.39 -4.68
N ILE A 39 -12.12 -14.56 -4.43
CA ILE A 39 -11.96 -13.25 -5.05
C ILE A 39 -11.45 -13.48 -6.48
N GLY A 40 -12.23 -14.17 -7.24
CA GLY A 40 -12.05 -14.43 -8.66
C GLY A 40 -13.43 -14.74 -9.18
N THR A 41 -14.13 -13.75 -9.63
CA THR A 41 -15.44 -13.96 -10.23
C THR A 41 -15.28 -14.59 -11.60
N ASP A 42 -15.71 -15.85 -11.75
CA ASP A 42 -16.20 -16.32 -13.04
C ASP A 42 -17.33 -15.39 -13.50
N ASN A 43 -16.98 -14.38 -14.25
CA ASN A 43 -17.91 -13.65 -15.08
C ASN A 43 -17.44 -13.72 -16.53
N SER A 44 -17.80 -14.83 -17.19
CA SER A 44 -17.88 -14.87 -18.64
C SER A 44 -19.04 -13.98 -19.09
N SER A 45 -18.78 -12.70 -19.29
CA SER A 45 -19.64 -11.87 -20.13
C SER A 45 -18.77 -11.14 -21.14
N GLN A 46 -19.07 -11.47 -22.38
CA GLN A 46 -18.52 -10.92 -23.61
C GLN A 46 -18.41 -9.39 -23.53
N GLY A 47 -17.29 -8.88 -24.05
CA GLY A 47 -17.08 -7.47 -24.27
C GLY A 47 -18.23 -6.83 -25.02
N ASN A 48 -19.06 -6.12 -24.29
CA ASN A 48 -19.95 -5.14 -24.84
C ASN A 48 -19.45 -3.76 -24.37
N VAL A 49 -19.13 -2.93 -25.32
CA VAL A 49 -19.04 -1.49 -25.15
C VAL A 49 -20.32 -1.05 -24.46
N VAL A 50 -20.25 -0.83 -23.15
CA VAL A 50 -21.38 -0.27 -22.42
C VAL A 50 -21.28 1.22 -22.52
N THR A 51 -22.09 1.72 -23.36
CA THR A 51 -22.60 3.05 -23.27
C THR A 51 -23.96 2.98 -22.64
N ASP A 52 -24.35 3.94 -21.85
CA ASP A 52 -25.67 4.54 -21.89
C ASP A 52 -26.43 4.82 -20.62
N ASP A 53 -25.78 5.07 -19.46
CA ASP A 53 -26.56 5.74 -18.41
C ASP A 53 -25.97 7.06 -17.90
N PHE A 54 -24.69 7.37 -18.19
CA PHE A 54 -24.16 8.67 -17.84
C PHE A 54 -24.67 9.73 -18.83
N THR A 55 -25.66 10.50 -18.40
CA THR A 55 -26.27 11.58 -19.17
C THR A 55 -25.50 12.90 -19.11
N GLY A 56 -24.19 12.84 -18.79
CA GLY A 56 -23.30 14.01 -18.81
C GLY A 56 -23.18 14.64 -20.20
N LYS A 57 -22.55 15.81 -20.27
CA LYS A 57 -22.26 16.48 -21.52
C LYS A 57 -21.44 15.60 -22.44
N ASP A 58 -21.45 15.93 -23.74
CA ASP A 58 -20.69 15.23 -24.79
C ASP A 58 -19.29 14.82 -24.32
N PRO A 59 -18.93 13.53 -24.37
CA PRO A 59 -17.61 13.04 -24.00
C PRO A 59 -16.46 13.61 -24.86
N GLN A 60 -16.77 14.20 -26.02
CA GLN A 60 -15.78 14.78 -26.94
C GLN A 60 -15.51 16.28 -26.69
N LEU A 61 -15.98 16.85 -25.61
CA LEU A 61 -15.60 18.19 -25.20
C LEU A 61 -14.08 18.29 -25.00
N SER A 62 -13.50 19.39 -25.49
CA SER A 62 -12.07 19.63 -25.26
C SER A 62 -11.80 19.73 -23.77
N LYS A 63 -10.89 18.87 -23.28
CA LYS A 63 -10.43 18.84 -21.91
C LYS A 63 -8.93 18.61 -21.89
N LYS A 64 -8.24 19.45 -21.14
CA LYS A 64 -6.84 19.27 -20.79
C LYS A 64 -6.74 19.10 -19.30
N ILE A 65 -6.11 18.03 -18.84
CA ILE A 65 -5.86 17.76 -17.43
C ILE A 65 -4.36 17.88 -17.13
N LYS A 66 -4.04 18.32 -15.92
CA LYS A 66 -2.70 18.23 -15.36
C LYS A 66 -2.64 17.06 -14.41
N ILE A 67 -1.63 16.22 -14.58
CA ILE A 67 -1.39 15.02 -13.75
C ILE A 67 -0.06 15.24 -13.02
N LEU A 68 -0.10 15.18 -11.68
CA LEU A 68 1.10 15.20 -10.83
C LEU A 68 1.28 13.84 -10.18
N THR A 69 2.45 13.24 -10.33
CA THR A 69 2.74 11.90 -9.79
C THR A 69 4.13 11.80 -9.19
N ILE A 70 4.46 10.60 -8.69
CA ILE A 70 5.81 10.23 -8.23
C ILE A 70 6.49 9.24 -9.20
N TRP A 71 5.82 8.80 -10.24
CA TRP A 71 6.34 7.82 -11.20
C TRP A 71 6.82 8.51 -12.47
N ALA A 72 7.95 8.06 -12.99
CA ALA A 72 8.39 8.46 -14.32
C ALA A 72 7.42 7.90 -15.38
N GLU A 73 7.33 8.58 -16.52
CA GLU A 73 6.36 8.22 -17.58
C GLU A 73 6.58 6.83 -18.17
N ASP A 74 7.80 6.33 -18.10
CA ASP A 74 8.25 5.04 -18.62
C ASP A 74 8.39 3.97 -17.54
N ASN A 75 7.84 4.18 -16.37
CA ASN A 75 7.95 3.26 -15.23
C ASN A 75 6.64 3.13 -14.46
N ASP A 76 6.38 1.92 -13.93
CA ASP A 76 5.29 1.66 -12.98
C ASP A 76 3.91 2.19 -13.42
N ASN A 77 3.28 2.88 -12.49
CA ASN A 77 2.00 3.53 -12.70
C ASN A 77 2.08 4.70 -13.70
N GLY A 78 3.27 5.23 -13.99
CA GLY A 78 3.46 6.23 -15.04
C GLY A 78 3.10 5.68 -16.43
N ILE A 79 3.51 4.43 -16.72
CA ILE A 79 3.11 3.72 -17.95
C ILE A 79 1.59 3.63 -18.02
N LEU A 80 0.95 3.17 -16.93
CA LEU A 80 -0.50 2.98 -16.89
C LEU A 80 -1.26 4.30 -17.08
N LEU A 81 -0.81 5.37 -16.39
CA LEU A 81 -1.45 6.68 -16.46
C LEU A 81 -1.34 7.30 -17.86
N ASN A 82 -0.19 7.21 -18.50
CA ASN A 82 -0.03 7.69 -19.86
C ASN A 82 -0.84 6.86 -20.84
N LYS A 83 -0.77 5.54 -20.74
CA LYS A 83 -1.49 4.65 -21.64
C LYS A 83 -3.00 4.79 -21.54
N ILE A 84 -3.57 4.91 -20.34
CA ILE A 84 -5.00 5.14 -20.17
C ILE A 84 -5.43 6.49 -20.78
N CYS A 85 -4.58 7.52 -20.69
CA CYS A 85 -4.83 8.82 -21.34
C CYS A 85 -4.79 8.70 -22.86
N GLU A 86 -3.79 7.97 -23.41
CA GLU A 86 -3.66 7.72 -24.86
C GLU A 86 -4.86 6.94 -25.38
N ASP A 87 -5.26 5.88 -24.68
CA ASP A 87 -6.38 5.03 -25.08
C ASP A 87 -7.71 5.78 -24.98
N TYR A 88 -7.91 6.60 -23.93
CA TYR A 88 -9.09 7.48 -23.83
C TYR A 88 -9.14 8.50 -24.98
N LYS A 89 -8.02 9.15 -25.27
CA LYS A 89 -7.93 10.09 -26.40
C LYS A 89 -8.25 9.40 -27.73
N LYS A 90 -7.71 8.22 -27.95
CA LYS A 90 -7.89 7.46 -29.18
C LYS A 90 -9.31 6.92 -29.34
N ASN A 91 -9.88 6.39 -28.27
CA ASN A 91 -11.10 5.57 -28.34
C ASN A 91 -12.38 6.37 -28.03
N VAL A 92 -12.29 7.44 -27.23
CA VAL A 92 -13.43 8.20 -26.73
C VAL A 92 -13.37 9.69 -27.09
N ASN A 93 -12.29 10.38 -26.72
CA ASN A 93 -12.23 11.84 -26.85
C ASN A 93 -10.96 12.30 -27.58
N PRO A 94 -10.99 12.50 -28.92
CA PRO A 94 -9.82 12.95 -29.68
C PRO A 94 -9.34 14.37 -29.31
N ASN A 95 -10.16 15.14 -28.59
CA ASN A 95 -9.85 16.48 -28.12
C ASN A 95 -9.31 16.49 -26.67
N PHE A 96 -9.06 15.32 -26.08
CA PHE A 96 -8.47 15.18 -24.76
C PHE A 96 -6.97 15.40 -24.84
N GLU A 97 -6.43 16.16 -23.88
CA GLU A 97 -4.99 16.40 -23.73
C GLU A 97 -4.62 16.28 -22.24
N TRP A 98 -3.35 15.93 -21.95
CA TRP A 98 -2.81 15.93 -20.60
C TRP A 98 -1.40 16.50 -20.55
N GLU A 99 -1.06 17.03 -19.39
CA GLU A 99 0.30 17.39 -19.00
C GLU A 99 0.70 16.49 -17.84
N TYR A 100 1.87 15.88 -17.93
CA TYR A 100 2.38 14.97 -16.92
C TYR A 100 3.55 15.63 -16.19
N GLU A 101 3.48 15.72 -14.86
CA GLU A 101 4.53 16.23 -13.98
C GLU A 101 4.90 15.17 -12.96
N MET A 102 6.19 14.88 -12.81
CA MET A 102 6.73 13.98 -11.78
C MET A 102 7.43 14.80 -10.70
N VAL A 103 7.22 14.42 -9.43
CA VAL A 103 7.96 14.87 -8.26
C VAL A 103 8.51 13.65 -7.53
N SER A 104 9.67 13.76 -6.86
CA SER A 104 10.14 12.66 -6.03
C SER A 104 9.19 12.39 -4.86
N SER A 105 9.08 11.13 -4.45
CA SER A 105 8.16 10.75 -3.37
C SER A 105 8.41 11.51 -2.07
N ASP A 106 9.68 11.79 -1.73
CA ASP A 106 10.08 12.59 -0.56
C ASP A 106 9.54 14.03 -0.57
N ASN A 107 9.29 14.58 -1.77
CA ASN A 107 8.81 15.95 -1.94
C ASN A 107 7.31 16.05 -2.21
N LEU A 108 6.61 14.93 -2.38
CA LEU A 108 5.20 14.92 -2.77
C LEU A 108 4.32 15.70 -1.80
N GLN A 109 4.39 15.39 -0.51
CA GLN A 109 3.56 16.04 0.51
C GLN A 109 3.82 17.55 0.56
N GLN A 110 5.08 17.98 0.52
CA GLN A 110 5.44 19.41 0.52
C GLN A 110 4.96 20.11 -0.76
N LYS A 111 5.06 19.46 -1.91
CA LYS A 111 4.57 19.99 -3.20
C LYS A 111 3.05 20.18 -3.12
N ILE A 112 2.30 19.17 -2.69
CA ILE A 112 0.84 19.23 -2.55
C ILE A 112 0.43 20.33 -1.56
N ALA A 113 1.06 20.42 -0.38
CA ALA A 113 0.79 21.48 0.58
C ALA A 113 0.97 22.89 -0.01
N THR A 114 2.03 23.08 -0.83
CA THR A 114 2.28 24.35 -1.52
C THR A 114 1.18 24.67 -2.54
N LEU A 115 0.74 23.66 -3.30
CA LEU A 115 -0.30 23.80 -4.33
C LEU A 115 -1.69 24.04 -3.69
N VAL A 116 -1.98 23.42 -2.55
CA VAL A 116 -3.18 23.72 -1.75
C VAL A 116 -3.19 25.16 -1.28
N ALA A 117 -2.05 25.64 -0.73
CA ALA A 117 -1.94 27.03 -0.23
C ALA A 117 -2.09 28.07 -1.35
N SER A 118 -1.64 27.76 -2.57
CA SER A 118 -1.80 28.61 -3.76
C SER A 118 -3.13 28.41 -4.49
N ASN A 119 -3.94 27.45 -4.07
CA ASN A 119 -5.18 27.02 -4.72
C ASN A 119 -4.96 26.63 -6.21
N ASP A 120 -3.88 25.89 -6.47
CA ASP A 120 -3.48 25.46 -7.80
C ASP A 120 -3.16 23.95 -7.87
N LEU A 121 -3.95 23.11 -7.15
CA LEU A 121 -3.85 21.66 -7.27
C LEU A 121 -4.02 21.23 -8.73
N PRO A 122 -3.30 20.19 -9.20
CA PRO A 122 -3.53 19.59 -10.52
C PRO A 122 -4.94 18.96 -10.61
N ASP A 123 -5.43 18.72 -11.82
CA ASP A 123 -6.74 18.05 -12.00
C ASP A 123 -6.74 16.66 -11.40
N LEU A 124 -5.64 15.91 -11.56
CA LEU A 124 -5.41 14.58 -11.03
C LEU A 124 -4.02 14.54 -10.38
N PHE A 125 -3.93 14.01 -9.18
CA PHE A 125 -2.63 13.93 -8.49
C PHE A 125 -2.49 12.72 -7.60
N ALA A 126 -1.26 12.18 -7.55
CA ALA A 126 -0.89 11.16 -6.61
C ALA A 126 -0.79 11.74 -5.20
N TYR A 127 -1.23 10.98 -4.20
CA TYR A 127 -1.08 11.36 -2.80
C TYR A 127 -0.96 10.12 -1.92
N GLU A 128 -0.89 10.32 -0.61
CA GLU A 128 -0.84 9.26 0.38
C GLU A 128 -2.23 9.07 1.00
N ALA A 129 -2.68 7.82 1.07
CA ALA A 129 -3.92 7.45 1.76
C ALA A 129 -3.79 7.62 3.28
N GLY A 130 -4.92 7.71 3.96
CA GLY A 130 -4.99 7.83 5.41
C GLY A 130 -4.86 9.26 5.92
N ALA A 131 -4.11 9.48 6.99
CA ALA A 131 -4.04 10.77 7.68
C ALA A 131 -3.66 11.97 6.78
N PRO A 132 -2.73 11.87 5.83
CA PRO A 132 -2.47 12.97 4.90
C PRO A 132 -3.68 13.35 4.08
N LEU A 133 -4.43 12.37 3.54
CA LEU A 133 -5.61 12.60 2.72
C LEU A 133 -6.74 13.28 3.52
N VAL A 134 -6.93 12.92 4.79
CA VAL A 134 -7.97 13.50 5.66
C VAL A 134 -7.85 15.03 5.71
N THR A 135 -6.64 15.58 5.70
CA THR A 135 -6.41 17.04 5.65
C THR A 135 -7.02 17.69 4.39
N LEU A 136 -6.98 17.01 3.26
CA LEU A 136 -7.56 17.48 1.99
C LEU A 136 -9.09 17.32 2.00
N ILE A 137 -9.60 16.26 2.60
CA ILE A 137 -11.05 16.01 2.77
C ILE A 137 -11.64 17.11 3.66
N ASP A 138 -11.06 17.36 4.84
CA ASP A 138 -11.54 18.35 5.80
C ASP A 138 -11.52 19.79 5.24
N SER A 139 -10.59 20.07 4.34
CA SER A 139 -10.48 21.36 3.65
C SER A 139 -11.30 21.44 2.34
N ASP A 140 -12.11 20.42 2.04
CA ASP A 140 -12.99 20.33 0.85
C ASP A 140 -12.25 20.50 -0.48
N LYS A 141 -11.03 19.91 -0.60
CA LYS A 141 -10.17 20.05 -1.77
C LYS A 141 -10.30 18.91 -2.79
N VAL A 142 -10.77 17.76 -2.35
CA VAL A 142 -10.85 16.54 -3.19
C VAL A 142 -12.29 16.14 -3.46
N VAL A 143 -12.50 15.48 -4.58
CA VAL A 143 -13.81 14.97 -5.01
C VAL A 143 -14.24 13.80 -4.12
N ASN A 144 -15.52 13.76 -3.73
CA ASN A 144 -16.13 12.55 -3.19
C ASN A 144 -16.27 11.53 -4.34
N ILE A 145 -15.38 10.55 -4.35
CA ILE A 145 -15.32 9.54 -5.40
C ILE A 145 -16.50 8.56 -5.29
N SER A 146 -16.99 8.26 -4.06
CA SER A 146 -18.18 7.41 -3.91
C SER A 146 -19.37 7.95 -4.67
N ASP A 147 -19.69 9.24 -4.49
CA ASP A 147 -20.81 9.91 -5.19
C ASP A 147 -20.60 9.88 -6.72
N GLU A 148 -19.38 10.13 -7.17
CA GLU A 148 -19.07 10.16 -8.60
C GLU A 148 -19.14 8.79 -9.24
N LEU A 149 -18.61 7.74 -8.61
CA LEU A 149 -18.68 6.37 -9.13
C LEU A 149 -20.13 5.88 -9.28
N GLU A 150 -20.99 6.24 -8.31
CA GLU A 150 -22.42 5.96 -8.39
C GLU A 150 -23.06 6.75 -9.54
N ARG A 151 -22.79 8.08 -9.62
CA ARG A 151 -23.32 8.96 -10.66
C ARG A 151 -22.98 8.51 -12.07
N ILE A 152 -21.76 8.02 -12.30
CA ILE A 152 -21.28 7.59 -13.63
C ILE A 152 -21.42 6.06 -13.87
N GLY A 153 -21.94 5.31 -12.88
CA GLY A 153 -22.31 3.90 -13.04
C GLY A 153 -21.12 2.93 -13.09
N VAL A 154 -20.00 3.24 -12.37
CA VAL A 154 -18.76 2.42 -12.44
C VAL A 154 -18.31 1.84 -11.11
N THR A 155 -19.12 1.90 -10.06
CA THR A 155 -18.77 1.37 -8.72
C THR A 155 -18.34 -0.10 -8.78
N SER A 156 -18.97 -0.92 -9.63
CA SER A 156 -18.67 -2.35 -9.75
C SER A 156 -17.30 -2.67 -10.39
N TYR A 157 -16.61 -1.68 -10.93
CA TYR A 157 -15.26 -1.87 -11.49
C TYR A 157 -14.15 -1.73 -10.44
N LEU A 158 -14.46 -1.25 -9.24
CA LEU A 158 -13.51 -1.22 -8.14
C LEU A 158 -13.58 -2.51 -7.33
N ASN A 159 -12.43 -2.93 -6.82
CA ASN A 159 -12.34 -4.06 -5.91
C ASN A 159 -12.88 -3.64 -4.53
N GLU A 160 -13.85 -4.40 -4.00
CA GLU A 160 -14.50 -4.10 -2.72
C GLU A 160 -13.49 -4.03 -1.56
N GLY A 161 -12.51 -4.94 -1.52
CA GLY A 161 -11.47 -4.94 -0.48
C GLY A 161 -10.57 -3.70 -0.54
N ALA A 162 -10.26 -3.18 -1.74
CA ALA A 162 -9.50 -1.95 -1.90
C ALA A 162 -10.31 -0.74 -1.44
N VAL A 163 -11.61 -0.67 -1.78
CA VAL A 163 -12.51 0.40 -1.36
C VAL A 163 -12.65 0.44 0.17
N GLU A 164 -12.91 -0.70 0.80
CA GLU A 164 -13.03 -0.80 2.26
C GLU A 164 -11.72 -0.43 2.98
N LEU A 165 -10.58 -0.85 2.43
CA LEU A 165 -9.27 -0.48 2.97
C LEU A 165 -9.06 1.04 2.93
N LEU A 166 -9.33 1.70 1.81
CA LEU A 166 -9.15 3.16 1.66
C LEU A 166 -10.09 3.95 2.57
N LYS A 167 -11.37 3.57 2.64
CA LYS A 167 -12.33 4.16 3.60
C LYS A 167 -11.87 3.99 5.06
N GLY A 168 -11.40 2.80 5.42
CA GLY A 168 -10.87 2.51 6.74
C GLY A 168 -9.61 3.32 7.10
N LEU A 169 -8.75 3.60 6.11
CA LEU A 169 -7.56 4.43 6.29
C LEU A 169 -7.92 5.89 6.56
N SER A 170 -8.86 6.45 5.80
CA SER A 170 -9.34 7.82 5.96
C SER A 170 -10.31 7.98 7.13
N GLY A 171 -10.90 6.88 7.62
CA GLY A 171 -11.92 6.92 8.67
C GLY A 171 -13.24 7.56 8.22
N THR A 172 -13.56 7.44 6.92
CA THR A 172 -14.77 8.00 6.30
C THR A 172 -15.66 6.90 5.74
N ASP A 173 -16.96 7.17 5.67
CA ASP A 173 -17.92 6.25 5.04
C ASP A 173 -17.85 6.33 3.50
N ASP A 174 -17.30 7.41 2.96
CA ASP A 174 -17.13 7.67 1.54
C ASP A 174 -15.68 7.53 1.09
N LEU A 175 -15.49 7.23 -0.20
CA LEU A 175 -14.22 7.19 -0.87
C LEU A 175 -13.87 8.54 -1.48
N TYR A 176 -12.65 9.04 -1.26
CA TYR A 176 -12.13 10.31 -1.80
C TYR A 176 -10.91 10.16 -2.70
N ASP A 177 -10.51 8.93 -2.94
CA ASP A 177 -9.30 8.55 -3.65
C ASP A 177 -9.53 7.30 -4.51
N LEU A 178 -8.68 7.11 -5.49
CA LEU A 178 -8.67 5.93 -6.34
C LEU A 178 -7.48 5.04 -6.00
N PRO A 179 -7.67 3.71 -5.87
CA PRO A 179 -6.59 2.80 -5.60
C PRO A 179 -5.65 2.67 -6.79
N LEU A 180 -4.33 2.63 -6.56
CA LEU A 180 -3.32 2.26 -7.55
C LEU A 180 -2.65 0.93 -7.25
N GLY A 181 -3.14 0.20 -6.28
CA GLY A 181 -2.72 -1.13 -5.92
C GLY A 181 -3.76 -1.81 -5.04
N LEU A 182 -3.64 -3.11 -4.93
CA LEU A 182 -4.14 -3.91 -3.83
C LEU A 182 -2.96 -4.78 -3.43
N ASN A 183 -2.17 -4.27 -2.51
CA ASN A 183 -0.86 -4.81 -2.20
C ASN A 183 -0.86 -5.49 -0.85
N VAL A 184 -0.07 -6.56 -0.75
CA VAL A 184 0.40 -7.15 0.49
C VAL A 184 1.88 -6.81 0.66
N GLU A 185 2.32 -6.57 1.90
CA GLU A 185 3.71 -6.37 2.24
C GLU A 185 4.22 -7.54 3.08
N GLY A 186 5.48 -7.91 2.84
CA GLY A 186 6.14 -9.00 3.54
C GLY A 186 7.59 -9.13 3.09
N PHE A 187 8.13 -10.32 3.22
CA PHE A 187 9.53 -10.60 2.93
C PHE A 187 9.67 -11.39 1.63
N TRP A 188 10.32 -10.76 0.65
CA TRP A 188 10.81 -11.44 -0.54
C TRP A 188 12.15 -12.09 -0.21
N TYR A 189 12.40 -13.32 -0.68
CA TYR A 189 13.64 -14.04 -0.38
C TYR A 189 14.20 -14.76 -1.61
N ASN A 190 15.51 -14.85 -1.69
CA ASN A 190 16.21 -15.58 -2.72
C ASN A 190 16.28 -17.07 -2.34
N LYS A 191 15.57 -17.93 -3.09
CA LYS A 191 15.45 -19.37 -2.80
C LYS A 191 16.78 -20.10 -2.87
N GLU A 192 17.67 -19.69 -3.78
CA GLU A 192 19.00 -20.30 -3.91
C GLU A 192 19.86 -20.04 -2.68
N LEU A 193 19.86 -18.80 -2.16
CA LEU A 193 20.61 -18.43 -0.96
C LEU A 193 20.07 -19.13 0.29
N PHE A 194 18.75 -19.27 0.41
CA PHE A 194 18.13 -20.06 1.48
C PHE A 194 18.56 -21.52 1.41
N GLN A 195 18.55 -22.12 0.23
CA GLN A 195 19.02 -23.49 0.04
C GLN A 195 20.51 -23.65 0.37
N GLN A 196 21.36 -22.70 -0.03
CA GLN A 196 22.79 -22.70 0.28
C GLN A 196 23.06 -22.65 1.77
N ALA A 197 22.28 -21.87 2.53
CA ALA A 197 22.39 -21.75 3.98
C ALA A 197 21.65 -22.84 4.76
N GLY A 198 20.88 -23.71 4.08
CA GLY A 198 20.04 -24.73 4.73
C GLY A 198 18.92 -24.10 5.57
N CYS A 199 18.29 -23.04 5.06
CA CYS A 199 17.20 -22.35 5.71
C CYS A 199 15.85 -22.79 5.14
N ASP A 200 14.88 -22.99 6.01
CA ASP A 200 13.46 -23.06 5.66
C ASP A 200 12.82 -21.65 5.75
N VAL A 201 11.64 -21.48 5.14
CA VAL A 201 10.88 -20.24 5.24
C VAL A 201 10.35 -20.08 6.66
N PRO A 202 10.71 -18.98 7.37
CA PRO A 202 10.29 -18.77 8.75
C PRO A 202 8.82 -18.41 8.86
N THR A 203 8.16 -18.86 9.92
CA THR A 203 6.77 -18.54 10.28
C THR A 203 6.67 -17.72 11.55
N THR A 204 7.70 -17.78 12.39
CA THR A 204 7.81 -17.02 13.64
C THR A 204 9.05 -16.13 13.64
N TRP A 205 9.05 -15.09 14.53
CA TRP A 205 10.22 -14.22 14.66
C TRP A 205 11.45 -14.95 15.17
N ASP A 206 11.29 -15.95 16.04
CA ASP A 206 12.42 -16.79 16.49
C ASP A 206 13.05 -17.56 15.34
N GLU A 207 12.24 -18.16 14.46
CA GLU A 207 12.71 -18.84 13.25
C GLU A 207 13.37 -17.85 12.29
N PHE A 208 12.84 -16.61 12.18
CA PHE A 208 13.43 -15.57 11.34
C PHE A 208 14.82 -15.16 11.84
N GLU A 209 15.00 -14.97 13.14
CA GLU A 209 16.32 -14.70 13.73
C GLU A 209 17.30 -15.84 13.45
N GLU A 210 16.88 -17.10 13.58
CA GLU A 210 17.70 -18.25 13.23
C GLU A 210 18.11 -18.25 11.74
N VAL A 211 17.22 -17.85 10.85
CA VAL A 211 17.51 -17.70 9.41
C VAL A 211 18.56 -16.63 9.20
N LEU A 212 18.43 -15.45 9.84
CA LEU A 212 19.41 -14.37 9.72
C LEU A 212 20.81 -14.82 10.20
N GLU A 213 20.86 -15.54 11.32
CA GLU A 213 22.13 -16.09 11.86
C GLU A 213 22.76 -17.12 10.92
N LYS A 214 21.98 -18.06 10.36
CA LYS A 214 22.47 -19.06 9.41
C LYS A 214 23.01 -18.44 8.12
N LEU A 215 22.28 -17.48 7.56
CA LEU A 215 22.72 -16.74 6.37
C LEU A 215 24.04 -16.01 6.64
N ASN A 216 24.11 -15.27 7.75
CA ASN A 216 25.33 -14.55 8.13
C ASN A 216 26.52 -15.50 8.36
N ALA A 217 26.31 -16.63 9.03
CA ALA A 217 27.33 -17.65 9.26
C ALA A 217 27.82 -18.29 7.95
N ALA A 218 26.97 -18.38 6.93
CA ALA A 218 27.32 -18.84 5.59
C ALA A 218 28.05 -17.77 4.74
N GLY A 219 28.23 -16.56 5.28
CA GLY A 219 28.84 -15.43 4.57
C GLY A 219 27.91 -14.78 3.54
N ILE A 220 26.60 -15.01 3.68
CA ILE A 220 25.55 -14.43 2.85
C ILE A 220 24.98 -13.22 3.60
N GLN A 221 24.84 -12.07 2.91
CA GLN A 221 24.17 -10.91 3.50
C GLN A 221 22.69 -11.24 3.77
N PRO A 222 22.23 -11.24 5.05
CA PRO A 222 20.90 -11.71 5.39
C PRO A 222 19.79 -10.80 4.87
N LEU A 223 19.91 -9.50 5.09
CA LEU A 223 18.87 -8.49 4.82
C LEU A 223 19.36 -7.41 3.86
N ILE A 224 18.43 -6.83 3.14
CA ILE A 224 18.59 -5.55 2.43
C ILE A 224 17.33 -4.72 2.58
N THR A 225 17.45 -3.40 2.56
CA THR A 225 16.31 -2.46 2.57
C THR A 225 16.68 -1.19 1.81
N GLY A 226 15.67 -0.41 1.39
CA GLY A 226 15.85 0.90 0.78
C GLY A 226 16.13 1.97 1.84
N GLY A 227 17.31 1.95 2.45
CA GLY A 227 17.65 2.86 3.56
C GLY A 227 17.76 4.34 3.13
N SER A 228 18.06 4.64 1.85
CA SER A 228 18.03 6.02 1.35
C SER A 228 16.61 6.54 1.17
N ASP A 229 15.65 5.64 0.86
CA ASP A 229 14.24 5.97 0.72
C ASP A 229 13.54 6.08 2.07
N LYS A 230 14.17 5.61 3.16
CA LYS A 230 13.76 5.70 4.58
C LYS A 230 12.52 4.87 4.92
N TRP A 231 11.42 5.03 4.17
CA TRP A 231 10.15 4.34 4.43
C TRP A 231 10.25 2.80 4.52
N PRO A 232 11.12 2.10 3.74
CA PRO A 232 11.21 0.64 3.90
C PRO A 232 11.78 0.23 5.25
N ALA A 233 12.64 1.06 5.84
CA ALA A 233 13.22 0.81 7.16
C ALA A 233 12.20 1.05 8.29
N THR A 234 11.37 2.10 8.20
CA THR A 234 10.27 2.32 9.15
C THR A 234 9.24 1.19 9.09
N ARG A 235 9.00 0.61 7.90
CA ARG A 235 8.11 -0.55 7.72
C ARG A 235 8.62 -1.82 8.42
N LEU A 236 9.92 -2.02 8.53
CA LEU A 236 10.49 -3.13 9.31
C LEU A 236 10.18 -2.98 10.80
N ILE A 237 10.26 -1.76 11.35
CA ILE A 237 9.87 -1.47 12.74
C ILE A 237 8.37 -1.80 12.93
N ASN A 238 7.52 -1.33 12.01
CA ASN A 238 6.10 -1.62 12.03
C ASN A 238 5.81 -3.13 11.94
N ALA A 239 6.51 -3.84 11.07
CA ALA A 239 6.35 -5.29 10.88
C ALA A 239 6.56 -6.06 12.20
N TYR A 240 7.57 -5.67 12.98
CA TYR A 240 7.80 -6.25 14.30
C TYR A 240 6.76 -5.80 15.32
N ALA A 241 6.43 -4.50 15.36
CA ALA A 241 5.48 -3.93 16.32
C ALA A 241 4.08 -4.53 16.21
N VAL A 242 3.53 -4.71 15.00
CA VAL A 242 2.19 -5.28 14.81
C VAL A 242 2.10 -6.73 15.26
N ARG A 243 3.18 -7.49 15.15
CA ARG A 243 3.22 -8.90 15.57
C ARG A 243 3.40 -9.09 17.07
N THR A 244 3.98 -8.10 17.74
CA THR A 244 4.24 -8.14 19.20
C THR A 244 3.20 -7.38 20.02
N LEU A 245 2.52 -6.36 19.45
CA LEU A 245 1.59 -5.48 20.16
C LEU A 245 0.14 -5.57 19.64
N GLY A 246 -0.08 -6.17 18.47
CA GLY A 246 -1.38 -6.33 17.82
C GLY A 246 -1.57 -5.42 16.60
N ASN A 247 -2.49 -5.83 15.72
CA ASN A 247 -2.74 -5.18 14.43
C ASN A 247 -3.22 -3.72 14.54
N ASP A 248 -3.76 -3.34 15.69
CA ASP A 248 -4.29 -2.01 15.98
C ASP A 248 -3.27 -1.05 16.63
N VAL A 249 -2.00 -1.47 16.77
CA VAL A 249 -0.95 -0.69 17.44
C VAL A 249 -0.81 0.72 16.84
N MET A 250 -0.85 0.87 15.51
CA MET A 250 -0.75 2.17 14.85
C MET A 250 -2.00 3.05 15.08
N THR A 251 -3.16 2.45 15.18
CA THR A 251 -4.39 3.16 15.56
C THR A 251 -4.33 3.66 17.00
N LYS A 252 -3.83 2.83 17.92
CA LYS A 252 -3.64 3.23 19.31
C LYS A 252 -2.65 4.39 19.47
N THR A 253 -1.54 4.38 18.73
CA THR A 253 -0.59 5.51 18.76
C THR A 253 -1.19 6.78 18.18
N ALA A 254 -1.91 6.69 17.06
CA ALA A 254 -2.58 7.84 16.45
C ALA A 254 -3.61 8.49 17.38
N ASN A 255 -4.33 7.69 18.16
CA ASN A 255 -5.33 8.16 19.11
C ASN A 255 -4.76 8.62 20.46
N GLY A 256 -3.45 8.41 20.69
CA GLY A 256 -2.80 8.70 21.98
C GLY A 256 -3.09 7.66 23.07
N ASP A 257 -3.70 6.52 22.71
CA ASP A 257 -3.97 5.40 23.65
C ASP A 257 -2.68 4.61 23.96
N LEU A 258 -1.66 4.73 23.11
CA LEU A 258 -0.32 4.18 23.24
C LEU A 258 0.70 5.24 22.88
N LEU A 259 1.69 5.46 23.75
CA LEU A 259 2.78 6.39 23.48
C LEU A 259 3.80 5.76 22.53
N TYR A 260 4.43 6.56 21.66
CA TYR A 260 5.55 6.07 20.85
C TYR A 260 6.73 5.57 21.70
N THR A 261 6.87 6.09 22.92
CA THR A 261 7.86 5.63 23.91
C THR A 261 7.44 4.39 24.71
N ASP A 262 6.32 3.73 24.35
CA ASP A 262 5.98 2.45 24.94
C ASP A 262 7.09 1.41 24.72
N LYS A 263 7.32 0.57 25.74
CA LYS A 263 8.42 -0.39 25.72
C LYS A 263 8.37 -1.37 24.55
N GLY A 264 7.18 -1.72 24.08
CA GLY A 264 7.02 -2.62 22.93
C GLY A 264 7.42 -1.94 21.63
N LEU A 265 7.08 -0.66 21.45
CA LEU A 265 7.52 0.12 20.29
C LEU A 265 9.02 0.41 20.31
N VAL A 266 9.57 0.75 21.49
CA VAL A 266 11.02 0.88 21.68
C VAL A 266 11.72 -0.42 21.34
N ALA A 267 11.23 -1.57 21.81
CA ALA A 267 11.79 -2.88 21.47
C ALA A 267 11.76 -3.18 19.97
N ALA A 268 10.71 -2.75 19.25
CA ALA A 268 10.63 -2.90 17.81
C ALA A 268 11.71 -2.07 17.08
N ALA A 269 11.97 -0.85 17.53
CA ALA A 269 13.05 -0.02 16.97
C ALA A 269 14.43 -0.59 17.34
N ASP A 270 14.64 -1.00 18.60
CA ASP A 270 15.88 -1.63 19.05
C ASP A 270 16.20 -2.90 18.25
N LYS A 271 15.18 -3.71 17.88
CA LYS A 271 15.35 -4.90 17.07
C LYS A 271 15.98 -4.58 15.70
N ILE A 272 15.52 -3.51 15.04
CA ILE A 272 16.08 -3.09 13.75
C ILE A 272 17.49 -2.52 13.91
N GLY A 273 17.73 -1.76 14.98
CA GLY A 273 19.07 -1.30 15.35
C GLY A 273 20.04 -2.45 15.62
N GLU A 274 19.60 -3.50 16.32
CA GLU A 274 20.37 -4.72 16.58
C GLU A 274 20.77 -5.43 15.28
N TRP A 275 19.85 -5.56 14.31
CA TRP A 275 20.18 -6.15 13.01
C TRP A 275 21.21 -5.33 12.23
N ALA A 276 21.13 -3.99 12.35
CA ALA A 276 22.12 -3.10 11.75
C ALA A 276 23.50 -3.25 12.41
N GLU A 277 23.56 -3.28 13.74
CA GLU A 277 24.80 -3.49 14.51
C GLU A 277 25.45 -4.87 14.21
N LYS A 278 24.64 -5.91 14.03
CA LYS A 278 25.12 -7.24 13.58
C LYS A 278 25.59 -7.25 12.12
N GLY A 279 25.40 -6.14 11.39
CA GLY A 279 25.80 -6.02 9.98
C GLY A 279 24.90 -6.74 8.99
N TYR A 280 23.70 -7.14 9.38
CA TYR A 280 22.79 -7.91 8.53
C TYR A 280 22.35 -7.18 7.27
N PHE A 281 22.28 -5.85 7.31
CA PHE A 281 21.95 -5.01 6.14
C PHE A 281 23.13 -4.72 5.21
N GLY A 282 24.34 -5.17 5.56
CA GLY A 282 25.56 -4.81 4.83
C GLY A 282 26.03 -3.38 5.10
N GLN A 283 27.11 -2.98 4.43
CA GLN A 283 27.70 -1.64 4.63
C GLN A 283 26.99 -0.58 3.79
N GLY A 284 26.84 0.63 4.34
CA GLY A 284 26.32 1.79 3.61
C GLY A 284 24.83 1.71 3.29
N ILE A 285 24.06 0.98 4.09
CA ILE A 285 22.62 0.76 3.88
C ILE A 285 21.82 2.05 3.68
N THR A 286 22.19 3.15 4.33
CA THR A 286 21.52 4.46 4.23
C THR A 286 21.71 5.15 2.87
N THR A 287 22.54 4.57 1.98
CA THR A 287 22.74 5.06 0.60
C THR A 287 22.10 4.15 -0.46
N VAL A 288 21.52 3.03 -0.05
CA VAL A 288 20.86 2.07 -0.93
C VAL A 288 19.39 2.45 -1.08
N ASP A 289 18.93 2.65 -2.31
CA ASP A 289 17.51 2.84 -2.63
C ASP A 289 16.78 1.49 -2.83
N SER A 290 15.46 1.52 -2.90
CA SER A 290 14.62 0.33 -3.02
C SER A 290 14.86 -0.42 -4.34
N ASN A 291 15.16 0.27 -5.43
CA ASN A 291 15.46 -0.38 -6.72
C ASN A 291 16.79 -1.13 -6.66
N THR A 292 17.81 -0.51 -6.05
CA THR A 292 19.10 -1.13 -5.80
C THR A 292 18.94 -2.34 -4.86
N ALA A 293 18.15 -2.21 -3.78
CA ALA A 293 17.88 -3.30 -2.85
C ALA A 293 17.21 -4.49 -3.55
N GLY A 294 16.19 -4.23 -4.37
CA GLY A 294 15.54 -5.27 -5.18
C GLY A 294 16.50 -5.97 -6.15
N SER A 295 17.38 -5.19 -6.81
CA SER A 295 18.42 -5.74 -7.70
C SER A 295 19.43 -6.59 -6.94
N MET A 296 19.77 -6.25 -5.69
CA MET A 296 20.65 -7.03 -4.83
C MET A 296 20.00 -8.37 -4.44
N LEU A 297 18.72 -8.40 -4.12
CA LEU A 297 17.96 -9.63 -3.87
C LEU A 297 17.97 -10.52 -5.12
N MET A 298 17.53 -9.98 -6.26
CA MET A 298 17.41 -10.73 -7.52
C MET A 298 18.77 -11.31 -8.01
N SER A 299 19.85 -10.56 -7.80
CA SER A 299 21.22 -11.00 -8.18
C SER A 299 21.91 -11.86 -7.13
N GLY A 300 21.26 -12.26 -6.05
CA GLY A 300 21.85 -13.11 -5.00
C GLY A 300 22.92 -12.42 -4.16
N LYS A 301 22.92 -11.09 -4.06
CA LYS A 301 23.83 -10.32 -3.19
C LYS A 301 23.29 -10.13 -1.78
N ALA A 302 21.97 -10.26 -1.61
CA ALA A 302 21.30 -10.28 -0.32
C ALA A 302 20.19 -11.32 -0.35
N ALA A 303 19.89 -11.91 0.79
CA ALA A 303 18.98 -13.06 0.85
C ALA A 303 17.51 -12.66 1.05
N ILE A 304 17.23 -11.58 1.78
CA ILE A 304 15.87 -11.18 2.17
C ILE A 304 15.69 -9.67 1.97
N PHE A 305 14.53 -9.29 1.41
CA PHE A 305 14.13 -7.90 1.19
C PHE A 305 12.67 -7.70 1.60
N TYR A 306 12.42 -6.84 2.60
CA TYR A 306 11.06 -6.44 2.94
C TYR A 306 10.54 -5.44 1.91
N ASN A 307 9.47 -5.82 1.21
CA ASN A 307 8.82 -4.95 0.21
C ASN A 307 7.39 -5.43 -0.05
N GLY A 308 6.60 -4.62 -0.75
CA GLY A 308 5.25 -4.98 -1.15
C GLY A 308 5.17 -5.72 -2.48
N SER A 309 3.96 -6.17 -2.78
CA SER A 309 3.67 -6.93 -4.00
C SER A 309 3.83 -6.13 -5.30
N TRP A 310 3.96 -4.82 -5.26
CA TRP A 310 4.37 -4.01 -6.42
C TRP A 310 5.76 -4.40 -6.97
N PHE A 311 6.58 -5.07 -6.20
CA PHE A 311 7.88 -5.57 -6.64
C PHE A 311 7.78 -6.64 -7.73
N THR A 312 6.62 -7.26 -7.94
CA THR A 312 6.41 -8.29 -8.97
C THR A 312 6.80 -7.81 -10.37
N GLN A 313 6.57 -6.55 -10.70
CA GLN A 313 6.96 -6.02 -12.01
C GLN A 313 8.48 -6.10 -12.29
N ASN A 314 9.33 -5.94 -11.26
CA ASN A 314 10.78 -6.13 -11.39
C ASN A 314 11.12 -7.61 -11.53
N LEU A 315 10.34 -8.50 -10.90
CA LEU A 315 10.54 -9.94 -10.93
C LEU A 315 10.11 -10.56 -12.27
N THR A 316 9.10 -10.00 -12.92
CA THR A 316 8.59 -10.46 -14.22
C THR A 316 9.43 -9.95 -15.40
N ASP A 317 10.24 -8.92 -15.20
CA ASP A 317 11.18 -8.43 -16.22
C ASP A 317 12.42 -9.31 -16.27
N GLU A 318 12.48 -10.21 -17.26
CA GLU A 318 13.60 -11.13 -17.47
C GLU A 318 14.97 -10.43 -17.61
N THR A 319 14.98 -9.14 -17.99
CA THR A 319 16.21 -8.34 -18.12
C THR A 319 16.74 -7.86 -16.78
N GLN A 320 15.86 -7.73 -15.79
CA GLN A 320 16.18 -7.26 -14.45
C GLN A 320 16.35 -8.41 -13.43
N ASN A 321 15.64 -9.53 -13.65
CA ASN A 321 15.61 -10.66 -12.71
C ASN A 321 16.47 -11.85 -13.15
N PRO A 322 17.77 -11.87 -12.81
CA PRO A 322 18.64 -13.01 -13.11
C PRO A 322 18.30 -14.29 -12.33
N ALA A 323 17.48 -14.21 -11.26
CA ALA A 323 17.01 -15.37 -10.52
C ALA A 323 15.94 -16.18 -11.29
N GLY A 324 15.34 -15.58 -12.34
CA GLY A 324 14.34 -16.24 -13.19
C GLY A 324 12.95 -16.33 -12.57
N GLU A 325 12.05 -17.01 -13.26
CA GLU A 325 10.60 -17.07 -12.93
C GLU A 325 10.26 -17.58 -11.53
N ASP A 326 11.10 -18.46 -10.96
CA ASP A 326 10.85 -19.11 -9.67
C ASP A 326 11.97 -18.89 -8.63
N GLY A 327 12.96 -18.05 -8.93
CA GLY A 327 14.13 -17.88 -8.06
C GLY A 327 13.88 -17.10 -6.79
N ILE A 328 12.84 -16.27 -6.79
CA ILE A 328 12.43 -15.44 -5.65
C ILE A 328 11.13 -15.99 -5.06
N GLY A 329 11.05 -16.05 -3.73
CA GLY A 329 9.84 -16.41 -3.01
C GLY A 329 9.34 -15.25 -2.15
N PHE A 330 8.17 -15.43 -1.54
CA PHE A 330 7.58 -14.47 -0.62
C PHE A 330 7.06 -15.18 0.61
N PHE A 331 7.14 -14.54 1.78
CA PHE A 331 6.44 -14.96 2.98
C PHE A 331 5.92 -13.75 3.76
N ASN A 332 4.80 -13.97 4.43
CA ASN A 332 4.18 -12.96 5.27
C ASN A 332 5.09 -12.62 6.47
N ILE A 333 4.86 -11.48 7.11
CA ILE A 333 5.55 -11.07 8.33
C ILE A 333 5.40 -12.19 9.37
N PRO A 334 6.52 -12.75 9.90
CA PRO A 334 6.49 -13.81 10.91
C PRO A 334 5.72 -13.39 12.17
N ILE A 335 5.03 -14.32 12.79
CA ILE A 335 4.27 -14.04 14.01
C ILE A 335 5.13 -14.21 15.26
N GLU A 336 4.73 -13.53 16.34
CA GLU A 336 5.23 -13.79 17.70
C GLU A 336 4.31 -14.78 18.42
N ASP A 337 3.03 -14.46 18.49
CA ASP A 337 1.97 -15.28 19.08
C ASP A 337 0.68 -15.09 18.27
N GLU A 338 0.09 -16.20 17.80
CA GLU A 338 -1.17 -16.21 17.05
C GLU A 338 -2.33 -15.51 17.80
N LYS A 339 -2.24 -15.37 19.12
CA LYS A 339 -3.24 -14.64 19.91
C LYS A 339 -3.09 -13.13 19.86
N ILE A 340 -1.91 -12.64 19.50
CA ILE A 340 -1.62 -11.22 19.37
C ILE A 340 -1.93 -10.76 17.96
N SER A 341 -1.43 -11.50 16.96
CA SER A 341 -1.62 -11.20 15.55
C SER A 341 -1.61 -12.49 14.74
N SER A 342 -2.67 -12.73 13.98
CA SER A 342 -2.81 -13.97 13.21
C SER A 342 -1.82 -14.07 12.06
N ALA A 343 -1.34 -15.27 11.77
CA ALA A 343 -0.54 -15.56 10.58
C ALA A 343 -1.29 -15.23 9.26
N LYS A 344 -2.62 -15.07 9.32
CA LYS A 344 -3.46 -14.66 8.19
C LYS A 344 -3.74 -13.17 8.13
N SER A 345 -3.19 -12.39 9.04
CA SER A 345 -3.21 -10.94 8.97
C SER A 345 -2.04 -10.46 8.12
N TYR A 346 -2.28 -9.52 7.21
CA TYR A 346 -1.27 -8.98 6.30
C TYR A 346 -1.17 -7.47 6.41
N SER A 347 0.05 -6.93 6.26
CA SER A 347 0.21 -5.51 5.96
C SER A 347 -0.34 -5.28 4.55
N MET A 348 -1.32 -4.41 4.43
CA MET A 348 -2.01 -4.14 3.16
C MET A 348 -2.06 -2.66 2.86
N ASN A 349 -1.94 -2.31 1.57
CA ASN A 349 -2.10 -0.93 1.10
C ASN A 349 -2.63 -0.89 -0.35
N CYS A 350 -3.09 0.29 -0.76
CA CYS A 350 -3.51 0.56 -2.14
C CYS A 350 -2.46 1.34 -2.94
N GLY A 351 -1.22 1.39 -2.47
CA GLY A 351 -0.16 2.22 -3.05
C GLY A 351 -0.37 3.70 -2.74
N ASN A 352 0.36 4.57 -3.43
CA ASN A 352 -0.03 5.96 -3.52
C ASN A 352 -1.33 6.03 -4.31
N ILE A 353 -2.29 6.76 -3.76
CA ILE A 353 -3.64 6.89 -4.33
C ILE A 353 -3.70 8.05 -5.32
N LEU A 354 -4.76 8.10 -6.12
CA LEU A 354 -5.05 9.24 -6.98
C LEU A 354 -6.24 10.03 -6.47
N CYS A 355 -6.09 11.36 -6.45
CA CYS A 355 -7.15 12.28 -6.08
C CYS A 355 -7.46 13.24 -7.23
N PHE A 356 -8.71 13.64 -7.34
CA PHE A 356 -9.14 14.73 -8.23
C PHE A 356 -9.34 16.03 -7.43
N ASP A 357 -8.83 17.16 -7.96
CA ASP A 357 -9.12 18.49 -7.44
C ASP A 357 -10.60 18.81 -7.66
N LYS A 358 -11.33 19.00 -6.55
CA LYS A 358 -12.76 19.31 -6.57
C LYS A 358 -13.09 20.56 -7.37
N SER A 359 -12.23 21.56 -7.36
CA SER A 359 -12.47 22.84 -8.03
C SER A 359 -12.33 22.76 -9.56
N LYS A 360 -11.64 21.73 -10.08
CA LYS A 360 -11.37 21.52 -11.52
C LYS A 360 -12.18 20.38 -12.12
N TYR A 361 -12.86 19.59 -11.26
CA TYR A 361 -13.64 18.44 -11.68
C TYR A 361 -14.95 18.88 -12.37
N ASP A 362 -15.20 18.32 -13.54
CA ASP A 362 -16.37 18.58 -14.37
C ASP A 362 -16.83 17.32 -15.11
N ASP A 363 -17.92 17.43 -15.90
CA ASP A 363 -18.43 16.29 -16.67
C ASP A 363 -17.41 15.72 -17.68
N ALA A 364 -16.51 16.53 -18.22
CA ALA A 364 -15.47 16.04 -19.13
C ALA A 364 -14.42 15.19 -18.36
N THR A 365 -14.11 15.58 -17.12
CA THR A 365 -13.26 14.78 -16.23
C THR A 365 -13.98 13.51 -15.79
N ALA A 366 -15.30 13.57 -15.55
CA ALA A 366 -16.10 12.40 -15.19
C ALA A 366 -16.10 11.33 -16.30
N TRP A 367 -16.14 11.71 -17.58
CA TRP A 367 -15.98 10.77 -18.71
C TRP A 367 -14.61 10.11 -18.72
N PHE A 368 -13.56 10.85 -18.39
CA PHE A 368 -12.23 10.26 -18.23
C PHE A 368 -12.19 9.29 -17.04
N LEU A 369 -12.74 9.66 -15.88
CA LEU A 369 -12.84 8.78 -14.71
C LEU A 369 -13.61 7.50 -15.04
N LYS A 370 -14.72 7.61 -15.79
CA LYS A 370 -15.49 6.44 -16.22
C LYS A 370 -14.62 5.48 -17.02
N TYR A 371 -13.95 5.98 -18.06
CA TYR A 371 -13.06 5.18 -18.90
C TYR A 371 -11.90 4.58 -18.08
N TYR A 372 -11.35 5.35 -17.17
CA TYR A 372 -10.27 4.93 -16.27
C TYR A 372 -10.71 3.71 -15.45
N CYS A 373 -11.83 3.78 -14.74
CA CYS A 373 -12.32 2.68 -13.91
C CYS A 373 -12.64 1.42 -14.73
N GLU A 374 -13.25 1.57 -15.90
CA GLU A 374 -13.65 0.45 -16.77
C GLU A 374 -12.45 -0.32 -17.35
N ASN A 375 -11.28 0.33 -17.50
CA ASN A 375 -10.16 -0.24 -18.23
C ASN A 375 -8.90 -0.49 -17.37
N MET A 376 -8.74 0.21 -16.23
CA MET A 376 -7.49 0.20 -15.47
C MET A 376 -7.09 -1.21 -14.99
N GLY A 377 -8.04 -2.03 -14.54
CA GLY A 377 -7.74 -3.38 -14.05
C GLY A 377 -7.11 -4.28 -15.13
N ASN A 378 -7.72 -4.33 -16.31
CA ASN A 378 -7.19 -5.11 -17.43
C ASN A 378 -5.87 -4.55 -17.93
N LEU A 379 -5.79 -3.22 -18.09
CA LEU A 379 -4.57 -2.55 -18.52
C LEU A 379 -3.37 -2.86 -17.60
N ALA A 380 -3.59 -2.85 -16.29
CA ALA A 380 -2.55 -3.15 -15.33
C ALA A 380 -2.06 -4.61 -15.41
N MET A 381 -2.98 -5.54 -15.63
CA MET A 381 -2.63 -6.95 -15.83
C MET A 381 -1.88 -7.18 -17.14
N GLU A 382 -2.25 -6.48 -18.21
CA GLU A 382 -1.62 -6.60 -19.53
C GLU A 382 -0.23 -5.97 -19.59
N GLU A 383 -0.06 -4.78 -19.00
CA GLU A 383 1.19 -4.02 -19.12
C GLU A 383 2.21 -4.35 -18.03
N LEU A 384 1.74 -4.64 -16.80
CA LEU A 384 2.63 -4.81 -15.64
C LEU A 384 2.49 -6.16 -14.93
N GLY A 385 1.47 -6.98 -15.27
CA GLY A 385 1.18 -8.20 -14.52
C GLY A 385 0.83 -7.93 -13.05
N THR A 386 0.30 -6.75 -12.70
CA THR A 386 0.06 -6.35 -11.32
C THR A 386 -1.43 -6.21 -11.00
N VAL A 387 -1.79 -6.60 -9.77
CA VAL A 387 -3.14 -6.41 -9.25
C VAL A 387 -3.28 -4.96 -8.78
N LYS A 388 -4.25 -4.27 -9.35
CA LYS A 388 -4.66 -2.93 -8.90
C LYS A 388 -5.98 -3.04 -8.14
N GLY A 389 -6.46 -1.97 -7.56
CA GLY A 389 -7.75 -1.95 -6.86
C GLY A 389 -8.97 -1.97 -7.78
N TYR A 390 -8.88 -2.60 -8.95
CA TYR A 390 -9.92 -2.70 -9.98
C TYR A 390 -10.17 -4.14 -10.38
N THR A 391 -11.37 -4.42 -10.89
CA THR A 391 -11.70 -5.71 -11.47
C THR A 391 -10.98 -5.92 -12.81
N TYR A 392 -10.63 -7.16 -13.12
CA TYR A 392 -9.97 -7.56 -14.35
C TYR A 392 -10.53 -8.90 -14.85
N THR A 393 -10.27 -9.22 -16.12
CA THR A 393 -10.78 -10.43 -16.79
C THR A 393 -9.69 -11.47 -17.10
N THR A 394 -8.42 -11.13 -16.88
CA THR A 394 -7.27 -12.03 -17.08
C THR A 394 -7.42 -13.28 -16.22
N LYS A 395 -7.27 -14.46 -16.82
CA LYS A 395 -7.41 -15.72 -16.12
C LYS A 395 -6.11 -16.12 -15.43
N ALA A 396 -6.23 -16.88 -14.34
CA ALA A 396 -5.06 -17.29 -13.55
C ALA A 396 -4.03 -18.09 -14.38
N GLU A 397 -4.44 -18.89 -15.36
CA GLU A 397 -3.53 -19.63 -16.26
C GLU A 397 -2.72 -18.74 -17.21
N GLU A 398 -3.17 -17.51 -17.46
CA GLU A 398 -2.53 -16.53 -18.34
C GLU A 398 -1.55 -15.62 -17.59
N MET A 399 -1.52 -15.69 -16.25
CA MET A 399 -0.65 -14.89 -15.40
C MET A 399 0.73 -15.53 -15.24
N ASP A 400 1.75 -14.71 -15.00
CA ASP A 400 3.07 -15.16 -14.61
C ASP A 400 3.09 -15.77 -13.19
N SER A 401 4.21 -16.40 -12.82
CA SER A 401 4.37 -17.09 -11.53
C SER A 401 4.32 -16.14 -10.34
N TYR A 402 4.88 -14.94 -10.46
CA TYR A 402 4.93 -13.96 -9.37
C TYR A 402 3.58 -13.29 -9.14
N THR A 403 2.85 -12.97 -10.20
CA THR A 403 1.46 -12.48 -10.10
C THR A 403 0.58 -13.52 -9.41
N LYS A 404 0.69 -14.80 -9.78
CA LYS A 404 -0.01 -15.90 -9.09
C LYS A 404 0.36 -15.98 -7.61
N LEU A 405 1.65 -15.90 -7.30
CA LEU A 405 2.14 -15.93 -5.93
C LEU A 405 1.48 -14.82 -5.08
N VAL A 406 1.46 -13.59 -5.58
CA VAL A 406 0.83 -12.45 -4.89
C VAL A 406 -0.67 -12.64 -4.72
N LEU A 407 -1.37 -13.10 -5.75
CA LEU A 407 -2.81 -13.39 -5.66
C LEU A 407 -3.10 -14.48 -4.62
N ASP A 408 -2.27 -15.51 -4.53
CA ASP A 408 -2.39 -16.55 -3.53
C ASP A 408 -2.21 -15.99 -2.11
N GLU A 409 -1.27 -15.05 -1.91
CA GLU A 409 -1.08 -14.38 -0.61
C GLU A 409 -2.27 -13.47 -0.25
N ILE A 410 -2.77 -12.68 -1.20
CA ILE A 410 -3.98 -11.86 -1.00
C ILE A 410 -5.17 -12.77 -0.63
N ASN A 411 -5.34 -13.89 -1.31
CA ASN A 411 -6.43 -14.85 -1.03
C ASN A 411 -6.30 -15.59 0.31
N LYS A 412 -5.09 -15.72 0.86
CA LYS A 412 -4.85 -16.27 2.20
C LYS A 412 -5.19 -15.27 3.30
N SER A 413 -5.15 -13.97 2.99
CA SER A 413 -5.44 -12.92 3.95
C SER A 413 -6.88 -12.98 4.42
N THR A 414 -7.09 -12.90 5.71
CA THR A 414 -8.42 -12.77 6.34
C THR A 414 -8.59 -11.45 7.06
N GLU A 415 -7.49 -10.69 7.19
CA GLU A 415 -7.45 -9.42 7.90
C GLU A 415 -6.27 -8.59 7.38
N GLY A 416 -6.51 -7.30 7.15
CA GLY A 416 -5.48 -6.34 6.79
C GLY A 416 -5.16 -5.41 7.96
N PHE A 417 -3.91 -4.97 8.07
CA PHE A 417 -3.51 -3.89 8.97
C PHE A 417 -2.71 -2.83 8.24
N ALA A 418 -2.80 -1.60 8.77
CA ALA A 418 -2.14 -0.45 8.18
C ALA A 418 -0.63 -0.44 8.46
N TRP A 419 0.11 0.15 7.56
CA TRP A 419 1.53 0.42 7.73
C TRP A 419 1.78 1.62 8.66
N TRP A 420 3.05 1.80 9.02
CA TRP A 420 3.49 2.75 10.04
C TRP A 420 2.95 4.17 9.81
N GLU A 421 3.17 4.71 8.62
CA GLU A 421 2.85 6.12 8.33
C GLU A 421 1.37 6.38 8.05
N ALA A 422 0.57 5.35 7.73
CA ALA A 422 -0.83 5.51 7.33
C ALA A 422 -1.70 6.25 8.36
N LYS A 423 -1.34 6.16 9.64
CA LYS A 423 -2.06 6.80 10.75
C LYS A 423 -1.29 7.98 11.35
N MET A 424 -0.14 8.34 10.78
CA MET A 424 0.67 9.46 11.27
C MET A 424 0.35 10.75 10.52
N PRO A 425 0.15 11.87 11.21
CA PRO A 425 0.25 13.19 10.58
C PRO A 425 1.61 13.38 9.90
N SER A 426 1.65 14.19 8.85
CA SER A 426 2.83 14.35 7.98
C SER A 426 4.11 14.74 8.74
N GLU A 427 3.98 15.59 9.75
CA GLU A 427 5.12 16.06 10.57
C GLU A 427 5.73 14.91 11.39
N ILE A 428 4.90 13.99 11.87
CA ILE A 428 5.33 12.84 12.68
C ILE A 428 5.95 11.79 11.77
N SER A 429 5.31 11.50 10.63
CA SER A 429 5.85 10.60 9.60
C SER A 429 7.23 11.07 9.11
N LYS A 430 7.38 12.39 8.89
CA LYS A 430 8.65 12.98 8.47
C LYS A 430 9.77 12.71 9.46
N ILE A 431 9.57 12.95 10.76
CA ILE A 431 10.59 12.69 11.79
C ILE A 431 10.91 11.20 11.90
N ALA A 432 9.90 10.33 11.83
CA ALA A 432 10.13 8.89 11.83
C ALA A 432 11.06 8.47 10.68
N GLN A 433 10.81 8.97 9.47
CA GLN A 433 11.61 8.68 8.29
C GLN A 433 13.01 9.34 8.33
N GLU A 434 13.13 10.60 8.77
CA GLU A 434 14.42 11.27 8.84
C GLU A 434 15.38 10.60 9.84
N ASN A 435 14.86 10.16 10.99
CA ASN A 435 15.69 9.60 12.05
C ASN A 435 15.97 8.10 11.90
N VAL A 436 15.24 7.36 11.05
CA VAL A 436 15.50 5.93 10.86
C VAL A 436 16.88 5.64 10.28
N GLN A 437 17.43 6.57 9.48
CA GLN A 437 18.79 6.44 8.96
C GLN A 437 19.85 6.48 10.08
N SER A 438 19.63 7.34 11.09
CA SER A 438 20.51 7.39 12.27
C SER A 438 20.42 6.11 13.11
N LEU A 439 19.23 5.50 13.19
CA LEU A 439 19.03 4.20 13.82
C LEU A 439 19.79 3.09 13.06
N LEU A 440 19.67 3.05 11.74
CA LEU A 440 20.37 2.08 10.87
C LEU A 440 21.90 2.24 10.90
N ASN A 441 22.40 3.45 11.14
CA ASN A 441 23.83 3.71 11.29
C ASN A 441 24.36 3.43 12.72
N GLY A 442 23.47 3.16 13.70
CA GLY A 442 23.85 3.02 15.11
C GLY A 442 24.17 4.35 15.80
N ASP A 443 23.78 5.49 15.20
CA ASP A 443 24.01 6.83 15.78
C ASP A 443 23.07 7.13 16.95
N ILE A 444 21.89 6.49 16.97
CA ILE A 444 20.86 6.60 18.03
C ILE A 444 20.32 5.23 18.41
N THR A 445 19.83 5.09 19.64
CA THR A 445 19.12 3.88 20.11
C THR A 445 17.66 3.90 19.67
N GLY A 446 16.98 2.76 19.76
CA GLY A 446 15.53 2.68 19.52
C GLY A 446 14.74 3.56 20.47
N GLU A 447 15.18 3.67 21.75
CA GLU A 447 14.56 4.60 22.72
C GLU A 447 14.68 6.06 22.25
N ALA A 448 15.86 6.51 21.81
CA ALA A 448 16.05 7.86 21.31
C ALA A 448 15.29 8.12 20.01
N TYR A 449 15.20 7.11 19.14
CA TYR A 449 14.39 7.16 17.92
C TYR A 449 12.91 7.39 18.25
N MET A 450 12.33 6.55 19.10
CA MET A 450 10.92 6.62 19.49
C MET A 450 10.62 7.90 20.30
N GLN A 451 11.56 8.37 21.13
CA GLN A 451 11.42 9.64 21.85
C GLN A 451 11.31 10.81 20.87
N SER A 452 12.10 10.82 19.79
CA SER A 452 12.05 11.88 18.79
C SER A 452 10.69 11.97 18.09
N ILE A 453 10.03 10.85 17.88
CA ILE A 453 8.67 10.77 17.32
C ILE A 453 7.65 11.29 18.34
N GLN A 454 7.77 10.83 19.61
CA GLN A 454 6.88 11.27 20.70
C GLN A 454 6.95 12.78 20.93
N ASP A 455 8.14 13.37 20.89
CA ASP A 455 8.32 14.81 21.09
C ASP A 455 7.55 15.63 20.04
N VAL A 456 7.58 15.19 18.79
CA VAL A 456 6.82 15.86 17.72
C VAL A 456 5.30 15.60 17.87
N TYR A 457 4.90 14.40 18.26
CA TYR A 457 3.49 14.10 18.56
C TYR A 457 2.96 15.03 19.67
N ASP A 458 3.68 15.19 20.76
CA ASP A 458 3.29 16.03 21.90
C ASP A 458 3.18 17.52 21.54
N LEU A 459 3.97 18.00 20.58
CA LEU A 459 3.91 19.37 20.08
C LEU A 459 2.67 19.62 19.23
N ASN A 460 2.24 18.62 18.46
CA ASN A 460 1.10 18.73 17.53
C ASN A 460 -0.24 18.36 18.17
N SER A 461 -0.24 17.70 19.32
CA SER A 461 -1.46 17.27 20.04
C SER A 461 -2.00 18.34 21.02
N LYS A 462 -1.35 19.51 21.11
CA LYS A 462 -1.75 20.66 21.96
C LYS A 462 -2.53 21.70 21.18
#